data_fc8107d7a32880140c24cc9a6d76bcf8
#
_entry.id   fc8107d7a32880140c24cc9a6d76bcf8
#
_cell.length_a   1.000
_cell.length_b   1.000
_cell.length_c   1.000
_cell.angle_alpha   90.00
_cell.angle_beta   90.00
_cell.angle_gamma   90.00
#
_symmetry.space_group_name_H-M   'P 1'
#
loop_
_entity.id
_entity.type
_entity.pdbx_description
1 polymer ?
#
loop_
_entity_poly.entity_id
_entity_poly.type
_entity_poly.pdbx_seq_one_letter_code
_entity_poly.pdbx_strand_id
1 'polypeptide(L)'
;FHLDSWECGSQNWSSNFAAEFKKRRGYDLLPYLLVMTGVPVQDIQQSEKVLYDVRQTIAELVNDQFYATLAKLAKTKGCRFSAESIAPTFMSDGLQQYQYADMPMGEFWVNSPTHDKPNDMFDAISGAHIYGKNIVQAEAFTTLRSDWSEHPGNLKSLGDRAFASGINKLAIHVFMHNPWPDKKPG
;
A
#
# COMPACT_ATOMS: atom_id res chain seq x y z
N PHE A 1 15.70 3.10 0.52
CA PHE A 1 14.67 2.45 1.36
C PHE A 1 13.54 1.97 0.48
N HIS A 2 13.04 0.79 0.78
CA HIS A 2 11.84 0.25 0.16
C HIS A 2 10.83 -0.08 1.24
N LEU A 3 9.59 0.26 1.02
CA LEU A 3 8.42 -0.15 1.75
C LEU A 3 7.56 -0.96 0.79
N ASP A 4 7.35 -2.20 1.13
CA ASP A 4 6.25 -3.00 0.60
C ASP A 4 4.91 -2.39 1.04
N SER A 5 3.82 -2.99 0.86
CA SER A 5 2.53 -2.40 1.22
C SER A 5 2.25 -2.39 2.73
N TRP A 6 1.32 -1.55 3.16
CA TRP A 6 0.78 -1.59 4.52
C TRP A 6 -0.25 -2.72 4.64
N GLU A 7 0.14 -3.84 5.22
CA GLU A 7 -0.69 -5.04 5.29
C GLU A 7 -1.03 -5.47 6.72
N CYS A 8 -1.29 -4.50 7.58
CA CYS A 8 -1.50 -4.74 9.01
C CYS A 8 -2.93 -5.21 9.37
N GLY A 9 -3.74 -5.56 8.39
CA GLY A 9 -5.11 -6.01 8.61
C GLY A 9 -5.98 -4.94 9.29
N SER A 10 -6.78 -5.36 10.25
CA SER A 10 -7.77 -4.50 10.92
C SER A 10 -7.19 -3.68 12.07
N GLN A 11 -5.93 -3.32 12.07
CA GLN A 11 -5.37 -2.45 13.11
C GLN A 11 -6.03 -1.07 13.09
N ASN A 12 -6.79 -0.78 14.14
CA ASN A 12 -7.61 0.43 14.23
C ASN A 12 -7.45 1.17 15.56
N TRP A 13 -6.50 0.75 16.39
CA TRP A 13 -6.29 1.36 17.70
C TRP A 13 -4.80 1.39 18.11
N SER A 14 -4.42 2.48 18.76
CA SER A 14 -3.13 2.65 19.43
C SER A 14 -3.32 3.44 20.71
N SER A 15 -2.32 3.48 21.57
CA SER A 15 -2.38 4.24 22.83
C SER A 15 -2.73 5.73 22.63
N ASN A 16 -2.36 6.30 21.49
CA ASN A 16 -2.57 7.72 21.18
C ASN A 16 -3.78 7.98 20.27
N PHE A 17 -4.48 6.93 19.80
CA PHE A 17 -5.49 7.08 18.76
C PHE A 17 -6.63 8.02 19.16
N ALA A 18 -7.16 7.89 20.39
CA ALA A 18 -8.25 8.75 20.86
C ALA A 18 -7.83 10.25 20.89
N ALA A 19 -6.59 10.53 21.27
CA ALA A 19 -6.06 11.89 21.28
C ALA A 19 -5.87 12.45 19.86
N GLU A 20 -5.33 11.66 18.94
CA GLU A 20 -5.19 12.04 17.53
C GLU A 20 -6.54 12.21 16.84
N PHE A 21 -7.51 11.34 17.12
CA PHE A 21 -8.87 11.50 16.64
C PHE A 21 -9.47 12.83 17.10
N LYS A 22 -9.44 13.11 18.41
CA LYS A 22 -9.97 14.35 18.95
C LYS A 22 -9.32 15.58 18.33
N LYS A 23 -8.00 15.55 18.16
CA LYS A 23 -7.23 16.62 17.52
C LYS A 23 -7.66 16.88 16.08
N ARG A 24 -7.93 15.82 15.32
CA ARG A 24 -8.25 15.87 13.88
C ARG A 24 -9.73 16.11 13.60
N ARG A 25 -10.61 15.54 14.43
CA ARG A 25 -12.07 15.57 14.21
C ARG A 25 -12.79 16.60 15.09
N GLY A 26 -12.15 17.11 16.15
CA GLY A 26 -12.70 18.14 17.00
C GLY A 26 -13.65 17.66 18.10
N TYR A 27 -13.84 16.35 18.24
CA TYR A 27 -14.70 15.77 19.27
C TYR A 27 -14.10 14.47 19.84
N ASP A 28 -14.66 13.99 20.96
CA ASP A 28 -14.16 12.81 21.65
C ASP A 28 -14.76 11.52 21.06
N LEU A 29 -13.90 10.56 20.75
CA LEU A 29 -14.32 9.27 20.19
C LEU A 29 -14.92 8.32 21.24
N LEU A 30 -14.46 8.41 22.51
CA LEU A 30 -14.79 7.40 23.52
C LEU A 30 -16.30 7.16 23.71
N PRO A 31 -17.18 8.19 23.70
CA PRO A 31 -18.62 7.97 23.79
C PRO A 31 -19.24 7.17 22.64
N TYR A 32 -18.50 7.05 21.52
CA TYR A 32 -19.00 6.43 20.29
C TYR A 32 -18.33 5.08 19.97
N LEU A 33 -17.51 4.52 20.85
CA LEU A 33 -16.76 3.30 20.57
C LEU A 33 -17.64 2.12 20.14
N LEU A 34 -18.86 2.02 20.63
CA LEU A 34 -19.80 0.96 20.24
C LEU A 34 -20.09 0.95 18.74
N VAL A 35 -20.00 2.10 18.08
CA VAL A 35 -20.20 2.20 16.62
C VAL A 35 -19.21 1.31 15.85
N MET A 36 -18.00 1.16 16.35
CA MET A 36 -16.98 0.32 15.74
C MET A 36 -17.30 -1.18 15.81
N THR A 37 -18.26 -1.57 16.63
CA THR A 37 -18.77 -2.95 16.73
C THR A 37 -20.09 -3.16 15.98
N GLY A 38 -20.55 -2.14 15.25
CA GLY A 38 -21.81 -2.17 14.51
C GLY A 38 -23.04 -1.78 15.33
N VAL A 39 -22.87 -1.32 16.57
CA VAL A 39 -23.98 -0.85 17.40
C VAL A 39 -24.18 0.65 17.21
N PRO A 40 -25.33 1.11 16.69
CA PRO A 40 -25.59 2.53 16.51
C PRO A 40 -25.61 3.28 17.85
N VAL A 41 -25.03 4.49 17.86
CA VAL A 41 -25.03 5.40 19.01
C VAL A 41 -25.69 6.71 18.58
N GLN A 42 -26.68 7.18 19.33
CA GLN A 42 -27.60 8.27 19.01
C GLN A 42 -28.53 7.88 17.86
N ASP A 43 -28.09 8.07 16.62
CA ASP A 43 -28.80 7.66 15.42
C ASP A 43 -27.84 7.09 14.36
N ILE A 44 -28.40 6.58 13.28
CA ILE A 44 -27.64 5.97 12.18
C ILE A 44 -26.74 6.98 11.50
N GLN A 45 -27.23 8.20 11.25
CA GLN A 45 -26.47 9.24 10.56
C GLN A 45 -25.23 9.65 11.36
N GLN A 46 -25.38 9.85 12.68
CA GLN A 46 -24.26 10.16 13.55
C GLN A 46 -23.26 8.98 13.60
N SER A 47 -23.77 7.75 13.66
CA SER A 47 -22.94 6.55 13.69
C SER A 47 -22.09 6.40 12.42
N GLU A 48 -22.68 6.58 11.24
CA GLU A 48 -21.97 6.55 9.96
C GLU A 48 -20.92 7.67 9.86
N LYS A 49 -21.24 8.87 10.35
CA LYS A 49 -20.28 9.97 10.43
C LYS A 49 -19.07 9.59 11.30
N VAL A 50 -19.30 9.00 12.46
CA VAL A 50 -18.21 8.56 13.35
C VAL A 50 -17.36 7.49 12.68
N LEU A 51 -17.95 6.50 12.01
CA LEU A 51 -17.21 5.47 11.28
C LEU A 51 -16.36 6.08 10.15
N TYR A 52 -16.90 7.03 9.42
CA TYR A 52 -16.14 7.78 8.42
C TYR A 52 -14.97 8.52 9.06
N ASP A 53 -15.19 9.25 10.14
CA ASP A 53 -14.17 10.01 10.84
C ASP A 53 -13.07 9.12 11.44
N VAL A 54 -13.41 7.91 11.91
CA VAL A 54 -12.44 6.90 12.36
C VAL A 54 -11.56 6.46 11.20
N ARG A 55 -12.16 6.03 10.06
CA ARG A 55 -11.43 5.60 8.87
C ARG A 55 -10.54 6.71 8.33
N GLN A 56 -11.06 7.92 8.26
CA GLN A 56 -10.30 9.08 7.81
C GLN A 56 -9.11 9.39 8.74
N THR A 57 -9.30 9.25 10.04
CA THR A 57 -8.21 9.45 11.03
C THR A 57 -7.11 8.41 10.85
N ILE A 58 -7.48 7.14 10.64
CA ILE A 58 -6.51 6.06 10.38
C ILE A 58 -5.74 6.36 9.09
N ALA A 59 -6.44 6.68 8.01
CA ALA A 59 -5.84 7.01 6.72
C ALA A 59 -4.81 8.15 6.82
N GLU A 60 -5.19 9.24 7.50
CA GLU A 60 -4.30 10.36 7.74
C GLU A 60 -3.08 9.97 8.59
N LEU A 61 -3.27 9.16 9.63
CA LEU A 61 -2.16 8.70 10.47
C LEU A 61 -1.19 7.79 9.72
N VAL A 62 -1.69 6.86 8.91
CA VAL A 62 -0.84 6.03 8.05
C VAL A 62 -0.03 6.90 7.11
N ASN A 63 -0.65 7.89 6.51
CA ASN A 63 0.00 8.81 5.59
C ASN A 63 1.07 9.67 6.29
N ASP A 64 0.69 10.37 7.37
CA ASP A 64 1.52 11.37 8.03
C ASP A 64 2.58 10.75 8.95
N GLN A 65 2.26 9.66 9.64
CA GLN A 65 3.12 9.08 10.65
C GLN A 65 3.94 7.89 10.14
N PHE A 66 3.48 7.20 9.11
CA PHE A 66 4.21 6.07 8.54
C PHE A 66 4.93 6.45 7.25
N TYR A 67 4.22 6.71 6.16
CA TYR A 67 4.86 7.03 4.87
C TYR A 67 5.74 8.28 4.93
N ALA A 68 5.24 9.37 5.50
CA ALA A 68 6.00 10.62 5.63
C ALA A 68 7.25 10.44 6.49
N THR A 69 7.15 9.66 7.58
CA THR A 69 8.29 9.41 8.48
C THR A 69 9.37 8.61 7.78
N LEU A 70 9.00 7.54 7.05
CA LEU A 70 9.95 6.72 6.29
C LEU A 70 10.63 7.51 5.17
N ALA A 71 9.87 8.32 4.44
CA ALA A 71 10.41 9.22 3.42
C ALA A 71 11.43 10.20 4.00
N LYS A 72 11.09 10.83 5.14
CA LYS A 72 12.00 11.73 5.85
C LYS A 72 13.26 11.00 6.29
N LEU A 73 13.13 9.80 6.85
CA LEU A 73 14.28 9.00 7.29
C LEU A 73 15.17 8.63 6.11
N ALA A 74 14.60 8.16 4.99
CA ALA A 74 15.35 7.88 3.77
C ALA A 74 16.15 9.09 3.31
N LYS A 75 15.51 10.25 3.25
CA LYS A 75 16.15 11.50 2.87
C LYS A 75 17.31 11.88 3.78
N THR A 76 17.17 11.72 5.11
CA THR A 76 18.27 12.01 6.07
C THR A 76 19.46 11.08 5.89
N LYS A 77 19.27 9.92 5.26
CA LYS A 77 20.33 8.97 4.94
C LYS A 77 20.85 9.10 3.50
N GLY A 78 20.42 10.12 2.75
CA GLY A 78 20.79 10.30 1.36
C GLY A 78 20.23 9.19 0.43
N CYS A 79 19.19 8.50 0.86
CA CYS A 79 18.57 7.40 0.12
C CYS A 79 17.27 7.85 -0.55
N ARG A 80 16.92 7.20 -1.66
CA ARG A 80 15.58 7.28 -2.24
C ARG A 80 14.62 6.38 -1.46
N PHE A 81 13.33 6.72 -1.52
CA PHE A 81 12.25 5.96 -0.94
C PHE A 81 11.32 5.44 -2.04
N SER A 82 11.17 4.13 -2.16
CA SER A 82 10.14 3.50 -2.95
C SER A 82 9.07 2.93 -2.04
N ALA A 83 7.83 3.02 -2.44
CA ALA A 83 6.72 2.52 -1.64
C ALA A 83 5.58 2.04 -2.53
N GLU A 84 4.98 0.95 -2.10
CA GLU A 84 3.69 0.48 -2.59
C GLU A 84 2.57 1.09 -1.77
N SER A 85 1.47 1.38 -2.45
CA SER A 85 0.26 1.89 -1.83
C SER A 85 -0.94 1.18 -2.45
N ILE A 86 -0.95 -0.13 -2.28
CA ILE A 86 -1.91 -1.03 -2.90
C ILE A 86 -2.82 -1.69 -1.86
N ALA A 87 -3.85 -2.37 -2.33
CA ALA A 87 -4.62 -3.26 -1.49
C ALA A 87 -3.66 -4.21 -0.71
N PRO A 88 -3.91 -4.48 0.56
CA PRO A 88 -5.17 -4.29 1.28
C PRO A 88 -5.29 -3.02 2.14
N THR A 89 -4.82 -1.89 1.70
CA THR A 89 -4.92 -0.61 2.42
C THR A 89 -6.33 -0.01 2.32
N PHE A 90 -7.33 -0.72 2.77
CA PHE A 90 -8.75 -0.41 2.58
C PHE A 90 -9.23 0.93 3.14
N MET A 91 -8.46 1.58 4.00
CA MET A 91 -8.88 2.80 4.69
C MET A 91 -8.08 4.03 4.30
N SER A 92 -7.19 3.93 3.32
CA SER A 92 -6.38 5.05 2.89
C SER A 92 -6.55 5.35 1.41
N ASP A 93 -6.27 6.59 1.07
CA ASP A 93 -6.15 7.04 -0.29
C ASP A 93 -4.73 6.73 -0.78
N GLY A 94 -4.59 5.72 -1.63
CA GLY A 94 -3.32 5.28 -2.18
C GLY A 94 -2.59 6.38 -2.92
N LEU A 95 -3.30 7.24 -3.62
CA LEU A 95 -2.70 8.37 -4.31
C LEU A 95 -2.00 9.34 -3.35
N GLN A 96 -2.57 9.60 -2.16
CA GLN A 96 -1.94 10.48 -1.19
C GLN A 96 -0.62 9.93 -0.66
N GLN A 97 -0.50 8.61 -0.54
CA GLN A 97 0.73 7.97 -0.06
C GLN A 97 1.89 8.19 -1.03
N TYR A 98 1.63 8.16 -2.33
CA TYR A 98 2.64 8.36 -3.37
C TYR A 98 3.27 9.76 -3.39
N GLN A 99 2.67 10.75 -2.72
CA GLN A 99 3.32 12.06 -2.58
C GLN A 99 4.69 11.95 -1.88
N TYR A 100 4.84 11.01 -0.97
CA TYR A 100 6.05 10.80 -0.18
C TYR A 100 7.08 9.90 -0.88
N ALA A 101 6.65 9.05 -1.80
CA ALA A 101 7.55 8.16 -2.52
C ALA A 101 8.33 8.90 -3.60
N ASP A 102 9.66 8.69 -3.66
CA ASP A 102 10.46 9.10 -4.81
C ASP A 102 10.19 8.23 -6.03
N MET A 103 9.81 6.98 -5.78
CA MET A 103 9.46 5.98 -6.78
C MET A 103 8.15 5.30 -6.34
N PRO A 104 6.99 5.83 -6.79
CA PRO A 104 5.72 5.14 -6.65
C PRO A 104 5.80 3.73 -7.24
N MET A 105 5.27 2.76 -6.53
CA MET A 105 5.37 1.36 -6.91
C MET A 105 3.99 0.69 -6.80
N GLY A 106 3.62 -0.05 -7.84
CA GLY A 106 2.48 -0.95 -7.87
C GLY A 106 2.96 -2.39 -7.98
N GLU A 107 2.05 -3.31 -8.25
CA GLU A 107 2.38 -4.71 -8.45
C GLU A 107 1.61 -5.32 -9.61
N PHE A 108 2.15 -6.41 -10.17
CA PHE A 108 1.41 -7.27 -11.10
C PHE A 108 1.85 -8.73 -10.98
N TRP A 109 0.88 -9.60 -11.12
CA TRP A 109 1.01 -11.02 -10.81
C TRP A 109 0.92 -11.90 -12.05
N VAL A 110 1.62 -13.04 -12.02
CA VAL A 110 1.59 -14.04 -13.07
C VAL A 110 0.40 -14.97 -12.85
N ASN A 111 -0.53 -14.98 -13.81
CA ASN A 111 -1.67 -15.90 -13.85
C ASN A 111 -2.47 -15.97 -12.53
N SER A 112 -2.62 -14.86 -11.86
CA SER A 112 -3.40 -14.76 -10.63
C SER A 112 -4.74 -14.08 -10.91
N PRO A 113 -5.86 -14.81 -10.91
CA PRO A 113 -7.17 -14.20 -11.15
C PRO A 113 -7.64 -13.29 -10.03
N THR A 114 -7.01 -13.36 -8.86
CA THR A 114 -7.40 -12.60 -7.67
C THR A 114 -6.45 -11.42 -7.36
N HIS A 115 -5.18 -11.50 -7.80
CA HIS A 115 -4.15 -10.52 -7.48
C HIS A 115 -3.63 -9.75 -8.70
N ASP A 116 -3.95 -10.15 -9.92
CA ASP A 116 -3.64 -9.35 -11.10
C ASP A 116 -4.66 -8.23 -11.24
N LYS A 117 -4.46 -7.18 -10.47
CA LYS A 117 -5.32 -5.99 -10.43
C LYS A 117 -4.63 -4.86 -11.20
N PRO A 118 -5.06 -4.54 -12.42
CA PRO A 118 -4.48 -3.42 -13.17
C PRO A 118 -4.51 -2.08 -12.41
N ASN A 119 -5.46 -1.91 -11.49
CA ASN A 119 -5.58 -0.71 -10.67
C ASN A 119 -4.34 -0.45 -9.82
N ASP A 120 -3.69 -1.48 -9.31
CA ASP A 120 -2.50 -1.32 -8.47
C ASP A 120 -1.36 -0.64 -9.25
N MET A 121 -1.18 -0.99 -10.53
CA MET A 121 -0.26 -0.27 -11.43
C MET A 121 -0.76 1.15 -11.74
N PHE A 122 -2.05 1.32 -12.02
CA PHE A 122 -2.61 2.62 -12.40
C PHE A 122 -2.58 3.62 -11.24
N ASP A 123 -2.72 3.19 -10.00
CA ASP A 123 -2.58 4.06 -8.84
C ASP A 123 -1.15 4.60 -8.73
N ALA A 124 -0.13 3.76 -8.92
CA ALA A 124 1.26 4.18 -8.94
C ALA A 124 1.58 5.13 -10.11
N ILE A 125 1.06 4.82 -11.31
CA ILE A 125 1.23 5.65 -12.51
C ILE A 125 0.56 7.02 -12.30
N SER A 126 -0.68 7.03 -11.82
CA SER A 126 -1.44 8.25 -11.55
C SER A 126 -0.77 9.10 -10.48
N GLY A 127 -0.34 8.46 -9.38
CA GLY A 127 0.41 9.12 -8.32
C GLY A 127 1.71 9.73 -8.83
N ALA A 128 2.44 9.02 -9.69
CA ALA A 128 3.66 9.54 -10.31
C ALA A 128 3.39 10.79 -11.16
N HIS A 129 2.34 10.78 -11.96
CA HIS A 129 1.95 11.93 -12.79
C HIS A 129 1.52 13.12 -11.93
N ILE A 130 0.69 12.90 -10.91
CA ILE A 130 0.19 13.97 -10.02
C ILE A 130 1.34 14.64 -9.26
N TYR A 131 2.30 13.86 -8.77
CA TYR A 131 3.41 14.37 -7.96
C TYR A 131 4.72 14.57 -8.72
N GLY A 132 4.70 14.51 -10.06
CA GLY A 132 5.84 14.78 -10.91
C GLY A 132 7.02 13.81 -10.74
N LYS A 133 6.73 12.52 -10.53
CA LYS A 133 7.76 11.48 -10.40
C LYS A 133 8.05 10.85 -11.75
N ASN A 134 9.35 10.69 -12.07
CA ASN A 134 9.77 10.14 -13.36
C ASN A 134 9.96 8.62 -13.37
N ILE A 135 10.01 8.00 -12.20
CA ILE A 135 10.18 6.55 -12.07
C ILE A 135 8.90 5.99 -11.47
N VAL A 136 8.27 5.08 -12.22
CA VAL A 136 7.14 4.29 -11.78
C VAL A 136 7.58 2.85 -11.73
N GLN A 137 7.69 2.33 -10.52
CA GLN A 137 8.17 0.98 -10.28
C GLN A 137 6.99 0.02 -10.15
N ALA A 138 7.22 -1.26 -10.40
CA ALA A 138 6.30 -2.31 -10.01
C ALA A 138 7.05 -3.50 -9.41
N GLU A 139 6.49 -4.09 -8.37
CA GLU A 139 6.73 -5.48 -8.03
C GLU A 139 6.23 -6.30 -9.21
N ALA A 140 7.12 -7.08 -9.78
CA ALA A 140 6.89 -7.60 -11.11
C ALA A 140 6.91 -9.12 -11.14
N PHE A 141 5.94 -9.69 -11.86
CA PHE A 141 5.84 -11.12 -12.11
C PHE A 141 5.66 -11.95 -10.85
N THR A 142 5.01 -11.39 -9.84
CA THR A 142 4.75 -12.06 -8.58
C THR A 142 3.95 -13.33 -8.80
N THR A 143 4.41 -14.43 -8.20
CA THR A 143 3.75 -15.73 -8.25
C THR A 143 3.99 -16.49 -6.95
N LEU A 144 2.98 -17.22 -6.50
CA LEU A 144 3.11 -18.17 -5.39
C LEU A 144 3.35 -19.62 -5.85
N ARG A 145 3.47 -19.82 -7.16
CA ARG A 145 3.79 -21.15 -7.71
C ARG A 145 5.27 -21.42 -7.58
N SER A 146 5.61 -22.64 -7.26
CA SER A 146 7.00 -23.09 -7.10
C SER A 146 7.37 -24.18 -8.11
N ASP A 147 6.78 -24.16 -9.31
CA ASP A 147 6.94 -25.18 -10.32
C ASP A 147 8.00 -24.84 -11.40
N TRP A 148 8.65 -23.69 -11.26
CA TRP A 148 9.67 -23.20 -12.19
C TRP A 148 9.18 -23.10 -13.64
N SER A 149 7.89 -22.85 -13.84
CA SER A 149 7.28 -22.75 -15.15
C SER A 149 7.47 -21.38 -15.81
N GLU A 150 7.79 -20.37 -15.04
CA GLU A 150 8.00 -19.01 -15.55
C GLU A 150 9.36 -18.89 -16.25
N HIS A 151 9.32 -18.32 -17.45
CA HIS A 151 10.51 -18.03 -18.24
C HIS A 151 10.28 -16.75 -19.09
N PRO A 152 11.32 -16.10 -19.60
CA PRO A 152 11.16 -14.81 -20.29
C PRO A 152 10.14 -14.80 -21.43
N GLY A 153 9.96 -15.94 -22.13
CA GLY A 153 9.02 -16.04 -23.25
C GLY A 153 7.55 -15.95 -22.82
N ASN A 154 7.16 -16.61 -21.71
CA ASN A 154 5.77 -16.58 -21.26
C ASN A 154 5.46 -15.36 -20.38
N LEU A 155 6.48 -14.71 -19.84
CA LEU A 155 6.33 -13.46 -19.07
C LEU A 155 6.25 -12.22 -19.96
N LYS A 156 6.71 -12.31 -21.22
CA LYS A 156 6.88 -11.16 -22.11
C LYS A 156 5.60 -10.34 -22.27
N SER A 157 4.47 -10.97 -22.58
CA SER A 157 3.22 -10.24 -22.84
C SER A 157 2.73 -9.46 -21.60
N LEU A 158 2.94 -10.03 -20.42
CA LEU A 158 2.61 -9.36 -19.15
C LEU A 158 3.51 -8.16 -18.89
N GLY A 159 4.82 -8.33 -19.12
CA GLY A 159 5.78 -7.22 -19.02
C GLY A 159 5.52 -6.11 -20.03
N ASP A 160 5.23 -6.47 -21.29
CA ASP A 160 4.87 -5.49 -22.34
C ASP A 160 3.62 -4.70 -21.96
N ARG A 161 2.60 -5.35 -21.36
CA ARG A 161 1.40 -4.69 -20.83
C ARG A 161 1.77 -3.67 -19.75
N ALA A 162 2.62 -4.07 -18.80
CA ALA A 162 3.04 -3.17 -17.72
C ALA A 162 3.79 -1.94 -18.25
N PHE A 163 4.73 -2.13 -19.19
CA PHE A 163 5.44 -1.04 -19.83
C PHE A 163 4.51 -0.13 -20.65
N ALA A 164 3.59 -0.72 -21.42
CA ALA A 164 2.62 0.03 -22.19
C ALA A 164 1.67 0.86 -21.31
N SER A 165 1.42 0.40 -20.09
CA SER A 165 0.61 1.13 -19.10
C SER A 165 1.35 2.32 -18.48
N GLY A 166 2.70 2.31 -18.46
CA GLY A 166 3.50 3.40 -17.91
C GLY A 166 4.50 3.00 -16.82
N ILE A 167 4.58 1.72 -16.45
CA ILE A 167 5.64 1.21 -15.59
C ILE A 167 6.97 1.33 -16.35
N ASN A 168 8.02 1.83 -15.71
CA ASN A 168 9.32 1.99 -16.34
C ASN A 168 10.49 1.44 -15.51
N LYS A 169 10.18 0.79 -14.38
CA LYS A 169 11.16 0.08 -13.56
C LYS A 169 10.51 -1.17 -12.94
N LEU A 170 11.19 -2.30 -13.05
CA LEU A 170 10.72 -3.56 -12.49
C LEU A 170 11.57 -3.95 -11.28
N ALA A 171 10.91 -4.39 -10.22
CA ALA A 171 11.49 -5.12 -9.10
C ALA A 171 10.94 -6.55 -9.18
N ILE A 172 11.76 -7.47 -9.68
CA ILE A 172 11.30 -8.85 -9.90
C ILE A 172 11.02 -9.53 -8.54
N HIS A 173 9.84 -10.03 -8.36
CA HIS A 173 9.45 -10.80 -7.20
C HIS A 173 9.52 -12.30 -7.51
N VAL A 174 10.46 -13.06 -6.91
CA VAL A 174 11.42 -12.63 -5.90
C VAL A 174 12.74 -13.34 -6.15
N PHE A 175 13.83 -12.82 -5.60
CA PHE A 175 15.11 -13.53 -5.61
C PHE A 175 15.09 -14.68 -4.60
N MET A 176 14.97 -15.90 -5.10
CA MET A 176 14.92 -17.12 -4.31
C MET A 176 16.32 -17.49 -3.83
N HIS A 177 16.76 -16.92 -2.71
CA HIS A 177 18.05 -17.23 -2.13
C HIS A 177 17.98 -18.54 -1.34
N ASN A 178 18.52 -19.61 -1.91
CA ASN A 178 18.65 -20.90 -1.21
C ASN A 178 20.11 -21.35 -1.14
N PRO A 179 20.84 -20.91 -0.10
CA PRO A 179 22.23 -21.31 0.08
C PRO A 179 22.40 -22.76 0.58
N TRP A 180 21.32 -23.41 0.94
CA TRP A 180 21.31 -24.78 1.44
C TRP A 180 20.60 -25.71 0.48
N PRO A 181 21.29 -26.74 -0.09
CA PRO A 181 20.69 -27.63 -1.09
C PRO A 181 19.59 -28.56 -0.53
N ASP A 182 19.52 -28.69 0.79
CA ASP A 182 18.57 -29.53 1.51
C ASP A 182 17.32 -28.80 1.99
N LYS A 183 17.22 -27.49 1.75
CA LYS A 183 16.08 -26.68 2.15
C LYS A 183 15.35 -26.15 0.93
N LYS A 184 14.03 -26.09 1.05
CA LYS A 184 13.22 -25.45 0.00
C LYS A 184 13.53 -23.94 -0.01
N PRO A 185 13.49 -23.33 -1.21
CA PRO A 185 13.51 -21.87 -1.32
C PRO A 185 12.38 -21.28 -0.49
N GLY A 186 12.65 -20.23 0.28
CA GLY A 186 11.67 -19.50 1.07
C GLY A 186 10.93 -18.48 0.25
#